data_052aa96941f24ce30264f9c54f522464
#
_entry.id   052aa96941f24ce30264f9c54f522464
#
_cell.length_a   1.000
_cell.length_b   1.000
_cell.length_c   1.000
_cell.angle_alpha   90.00
_cell.angle_beta   90.00
_cell.angle_gamma   90.00
#
_symmetry.space_group_name_H-M   'P 1'
#
loop_
_entity.id
_entity.type
_entity.pdbx_description
1 polymer ?
#
loop_
_entity_poly.entity_id
_entity_poly.type
_entity_poly.pdbx_seq_one_letter_code
_entity_poly.pdbx_strand_id
1 'polypeptide(L)'
;MSTVINGRELADQMQAEIQKDVEKMTQQGIQPGLVVLLVGENPASQTYVRNKERAAAKIGILSKVEKLPETISEEELLAEIDKYNQDSRFHGILVQLPLPKHIDEEKILLAIDPKKDVDGFHPMNLGRLFVGKPEMIPCTPYGIMKMFEAYDIDLTGKRAVVIGRSNIVGKPMAQLLLMKNATVTIAHSKTEHLAGVAKEADILVVAIGRGHFVTKEFVKPGAVVIDVGMNRNQEGKLIGDVAFDEVSEIASYITPVPKGVGPMTITMLMYQTVEAAKKQK
;
A
#
# COMPACT_ATOMS: atom_id res chain seq x y z
N MET A 1 26.88 8.81 -1.68
CA MET A 1 26.08 7.76 -1.02
C MET A 1 24.67 8.28 -0.88
N SER A 2 23.70 7.47 -1.23
CA SER A 2 22.26 7.82 -1.11
C SER A 2 21.80 7.86 0.35
N THR A 3 20.81 8.68 0.63
CA THR A 3 20.04 8.59 1.87
C THR A 3 19.07 7.42 1.79
N VAL A 4 19.15 6.47 2.73
CA VAL A 4 18.24 5.34 2.80
C VAL A 4 16.94 5.77 3.49
N ILE A 5 15.81 5.66 2.80
CA ILE A 5 14.48 5.95 3.35
C ILE A 5 14.05 4.77 4.22
N ASN A 6 14.16 4.90 5.53
CA ASN A 6 13.83 3.85 6.49
C ASN A 6 12.32 3.85 6.82
N GLY A 7 11.55 3.13 6.02
CA GLY A 7 10.11 3.04 6.23
C GLY A 7 9.69 2.29 7.50
N ARG A 8 10.55 1.44 8.06
CA ARG A 8 10.27 0.77 9.34
C ARG A 8 10.29 1.77 10.49
N GLU A 9 11.30 2.62 10.54
CA GLU A 9 11.41 3.64 11.58
C GLU A 9 10.26 4.64 11.53
N LEU A 10 9.94 5.13 10.33
CA LEU A 10 8.80 6.02 10.11
C LEU A 10 7.46 5.34 10.50
N ALA A 11 7.29 4.06 10.15
CA ALA A 11 6.11 3.28 10.52
C ALA A 11 5.97 3.16 12.05
N ASP A 12 7.06 2.92 12.77
CA ASP A 12 7.03 2.80 14.23
C ASP A 12 6.68 4.15 14.90
N GLN A 13 7.19 5.27 14.39
CA GLN A 13 6.83 6.63 14.85
C GLN A 13 5.35 6.93 14.61
N MET A 14 4.85 6.71 13.40
CA MET A 14 3.45 6.96 13.06
C MET A 14 2.49 6.04 13.82
N GLN A 15 2.85 4.77 14.04
CA GLN A 15 2.03 3.86 14.84
C GLN A 15 1.91 4.32 16.29
N ALA A 16 2.96 4.91 16.87
CA ALA A 16 2.89 5.48 18.21
C ALA A 16 1.92 6.69 18.30
N GLU A 17 1.81 7.47 17.24
CA GLU A 17 0.83 8.57 17.15
C GLU A 17 -0.59 8.03 16.98
N ILE A 18 -0.78 7.06 16.07
CA ILE A 18 -2.06 6.39 15.85
C ILE A 18 -2.57 5.74 17.15
N GLN A 19 -1.67 5.12 17.93
CA GLN A 19 -2.02 4.52 19.22
C GLN A 19 -2.65 5.55 20.17
N LYS A 20 -2.09 6.77 20.27
CA LYS A 20 -2.65 7.83 21.11
C LYS A 20 -4.06 8.23 20.65
N ASP A 21 -4.30 8.25 19.34
CA ASP A 21 -5.63 8.53 18.80
C ASP A 21 -6.63 7.42 19.14
N VAL A 22 -6.21 6.15 19.02
CA VAL A 22 -7.04 4.98 19.42
C VAL A 22 -7.37 5.04 20.90
N GLU A 23 -6.40 5.34 21.77
CA GLU A 23 -6.63 5.46 23.21
C GLU A 23 -7.66 6.55 23.54
N LYS A 24 -7.55 7.73 22.92
CA LYS A 24 -8.53 8.82 23.08
C LYS A 24 -9.93 8.43 22.61
N MET A 25 -10.03 7.74 21.46
CA MET A 25 -11.33 7.28 20.93
C MET A 25 -11.95 6.23 21.82
N THR A 26 -11.15 5.29 22.32
CA THR A 26 -11.63 4.23 23.23
C THR A 26 -12.15 4.81 24.54
N GLN A 27 -11.50 5.85 25.11
CA GLN A 27 -12.01 6.58 26.27
C GLN A 27 -13.36 7.27 26.00
N GLN A 28 -13.65 7.60 24.74
CA GLN A 28 -14.95 8.16 24.30
C GLN A 28 -15.98 7.07 23.92
N GLY A 29 -15.66 5.78 24.15
CA GLY A 29 -16.54 4.66 23.83
C GLY A 29 -16.47 4.18 22.37
N ILE A 30 -15.50 4.64 21.60
CA ILE A 30 -15.33 4.26 20.19
C ILE A 30 -14.03 3.47 20.05
N GLN A 31 -14.12 2.16 19.86
CA GLN A 31 -12.97 1.33 19.57
C GLN A 31 -12.87 1.09 18.05
N PRO A 32 -11.85 1.61 17.36
CA PRO A 32 -11.65 1.31 15.94
C PRO A 32 -11.55 -0.21 15.71
N GLY A 33 -12.24 -0.71 14.69
CA GLY A 33 -12.30 -2.14 14.38
C GLY A 33 -11.94 -2.42 12.92
N LEU A 34 -11.10 -3.43 12.72
CA LEU A 34 -10.67 -3.94 11.41
C LEU A 34 -10.98 -5.43 11.30
N VAL A 35 -11.67 -5.83 10.24
CA VAL A 35 -11.76 -7.23 9.86
C VAL A 35 -10.92 -7.51 8.63
N VAL A 36 -10.19 -8.62 8.66
CA VAL A 36 -9.39 -9.13 7.54
C VAL A 36 -9.94 -10.49 7.13
N LEU A 37 -10.46 -10.60 5.92
CA LEU A 37 -10.91 -11.86 5.34
C LEU A 37 -9.74 -12.50 4.58
N LEU A 38 -9.37 -13.72 4.99
CA LEU A 38 -8.30 -14.50 4.39
C LEU A 38 -8.87 -15.79 3.80
N VAL A 39 -8.85 -15.91 2.48
CA VAL A 39 -9.33 -17.09 1.77
C VAL A 39 -8.14 -18.01 1.43
N GLY A 40 -8.24 -19.25 1.86
CA GLY A 40 -7.21 -20.28 1.63
C GLY A 40 -5.96 -20.13 2.53
N GLU A 41 -4.93 -20.90 2.20
CA GLU A 41 -3.74 -21.06 3.05
C GLU A 41 -2.44 -20.59 2.39
N ASN A 42 -2.49 -19.62 1.47
CA ASN A 42 -1.28 -19.10 0.84
C ASN A 42 -0.29 -18.56 1.90
N PRO A 43 0.95 -19.09 1.98
CA PRO A 43 1.88 -18.73 3.06
C PRO A 43 2.29 -17.25 3.07
N ALA A 44 2.36 -16.62 1.89
CA ALA A 44 2.64 -15.19 1.80
C ALA A 44 1.48 -14.39 2.38
N SER A 45 0.24 -14.66 1.97
CA SER A 45 -0.98 -14.03 2.50
C SER A 45 -1.08 -14.18 4.02
N GLN A 46 -0.86 -15.39 4.55
CA GLN A 46 -0.84 -15.62 6.00
C GLN A 46 0.20 -14.78 6.74
N THR A 47 1.37 -14.60 6.14
CA THR A 47 2.44 -13.77 6.74
C THR A 47 2.03 -12.30 6.78
N TYR A 48 1.41 -11.79 5.71
CA TYR A 48 0.89 -10.41 5.65
C TYR A 48 -0.23 -10.19 6.66
N VAL A 49 -1.18 -11.10 6.73
CA VAL A 49 -2.31 -11.02 7.68
C VAL A 49 -1.80 -11.02 9.12
N ARG A 50 -0.86 -11.91 9.47
CA ARG A 50 -0.24 -11.91 10.82
C ARG A 50 0.45 -10.59 11.16
N ASN A 51 1.12 -9.98 10.20
CA ASN A 51 1.79 -8.69 10.44
C ASN A 51 0.76 -7.55 10.64
N LYS A 52 -0.36 -7.56 9.90
CA LYS A 52 -1.48 -6.62 10.07
C LYS A 52 -2.14 -6.80 11.45
N GLU A 53 -2.41 -8.05 11.84
CA GLU A 53 -2.99 -8.38 13.15
C GLU A 53 -2.10 -7.92 14.30
N ARG A 54 -0.79 -8.17 14.23
CA ARG A 54 0.17 -7.70 15.23
C ARG A 54 0.23 -6.17 15.32
N ALA A 55 0.20 -5.49 14.17
CA ALA A 55 0.19 -4.03 14.14
C ALA A 55 -1.10 -3.48 14.77
N ALA A 56 -2.26 -4.03 14.44
CA ALA A 56 -3.55 -3.64 15.02
C ALA A 56 -3.57 -3.85 16.53
N ALA A 57 -3.15 -5.01 17.01
CA ALA A 57 -3.08 -5.34 18.45
C ALA A 57 -2.14 -4.39 19.20
N LYS A 58 -0.96 -4.06 18.62
CA LYS A 58 0.03 -3.16 19.22
C LYS A 58 -0.55 -1.78 19.52
N ILE A 59 -1.43 -1.28 18.66
CA ILE A 59 -1.99 0.08 18.76
C ILE A 59 -3.43 0.13 19.30
N GLY A 60 -3.98 -1.02 19.72
CA GLY A 60 -5.29 -1.10 20.38
C GLY A 60 -6.50 -1.11 19.43
N ILE A 61 -6.32 -1.36 18.14
CA ILE A 61 -7.43 -1.58 17.20
C ILE A 61 -8.02 -2.97 17.43
N LEU A 62 -9.35 -3.06 17.55
CA LEU A 62 -10.07 -4.34 17.53
C LEU A 62 -9.81 -5.02 16.18
N SER A 63 -9.08 -6.13 16.17
CA SER A 63 -8.77 -6.85 14.94
C SER A 63 -9.38 -8.23 14.93
N LYS A 64 -10.07 -8.59 13.84
CA LYS A 64 -10.56 -9.93 13.60
C LYS A 64 -10.00 -10.45 12.27
N VAL A 65 -9.43 -11.65 12.30
CA VAL A 65 -9.06 -12.39 11.09
C VAL A 65 -10.09 -13.49 10.87
N GLU A 66 -10.85 -13.37 9.80
CA GLU A 66 -11.80 -14.40 9.34
C GLU A 66 -11.09 -15.30 8.34
N LYS A 67 -10.81 -16.54 8.74
CA LYS A 67 -10.16 -17.54 7.89
C LYS A 67 -11.24 -18.36 7.19
N LEU A 68 -11.23 -18.29 5.88
CA LEU A 68 -12.21 -18.95 5.02
C LEU A 68 -11.52 -20.03 4.17
N PRO A 69 -12.18 -21.17 3.94
CA PRO A 69 -11.58 -22.25 3.16
C PRO A 69 -11.33 -21.80 1.71
N GLU A 70 -10.30 -22.36 1.06
CA GLU A 70 -10.02 -22.09 -0.35
C GLU A 70 -11.20 -22.47 -1.28
N THR A 71 -12.05 -23.39 -0.83
CA THR A 71 -13.22 -23.88 -1.57
C THR A 71 -14.48 -23.04 -1.37
N ILE A 72 -14.42 -21.95 -0.59
CA ILE A 72 -15.58 -21.06 -0.39
C ILE A 72 -16.11 -20.56 -1.73
N SER A 73 -17.42 -20.53 -1.90
CA SER A 73 -18.03 -19.96 -3.11
C SER A 73 -17.97 -18.44 -3.10
N GLU A 74 -18.11 -17.84 -4.29
CA GLU A 74 -18.19 -16.38 -4.44
C GLU A 74 -19.39 -15.82 -3.65
N GLU A 75 -20.56 -16.49 -3.70
CA GLU A 75 -21.75 -16.08 -2.98
C GLU A 75 -21.57 -16.11 -1.44
N GLU A 76 -20.91 -17.14 -0.92
CA GLU A 76 -20.61 -17.23 0.51
C GLU A 76 -19.66 -16.12 0.96
N LEU A 77 -18.62 -15.82 0.15
CA LEU A 77 -17.70 -14.71 0.47
C LEU A 77 -18.40 -13.36 0.41
N LEU A 78 -19.29 -13.14 -0.56
CA LEU A 78 -20.12 -11.92 -0.64
C LEU A 78 -21.03 -11.79 0.59
N ALA A 79 -21.63 -12.88 1.06
CA ALA A 79 -22.45 -12.87 2.27
C ALA A 79 -21.63 -12.53 3.54
N GLU A 80 -20.39 -13.04 3.65
CA GLU A 80 -19.50 -12.65 4.76
C GLU A 80 -19.13 -11.17 4.70
N ILE A 81 -18.88 -10.61 3.53
CA ILE A 81 -18.63 -9.17 3.36
C ILE A 81 -19.82 -8.35 3.78
N ASP A 82 -21.05 -8.73 3.33
CA ASP A 82 -22.27 -8.01 3.70
C ASP A 82 -22.50 -8.01 5.21
N LYS A 83 -22.30 -9.12 5.88
CA LYS A 83 -22.32 -9.22 7.34
C LYS A 83 -21.41 -8.20 8.00
N TYR A 84 -20.16 -8.02 7.51
CA TYR A 84 -19.23 -7.02 8.07
C TYR A 84 -19.52 -5.60 7.62
N ASN A 85 -20.14 -5.40 6.46
CA ASN A 85 -20.65 -4.08 6.06
C ASN A 85 -21.68 -3.56 7.07
N GLN A 86 -22.52 -4.47 7.61
CA GLN A 86 -23.59 -4.14 8.56
C GLN A 86 -23.12 -4.14 10.03
N ASP A 87 -21.97 -4.73 10.36
CA ASP A 87 -21.45 -4.78 11.73
C ASP A 87 -20.74 -3.47 12.10
N SER A 88 -21.39 -2.69 12.97
CA SER A 88 -20.88 -1.39 13.43
C SER A 88 -19.60 -1.46 14.28
N ARG A 89 -19.22 -2.65 14.76
CA ARG A 89 -17.95 -2.84 15.49
C ARG A 89 -16.74 -2.75 14.59
N PHE A 90 -16.92 -3.02 13.29
CA PHE A 90 -15.84 -2.99 12.29
C PHE A 90 -16.02 -1.80 11.37
N HIS A 91 -15.04 -0.90 11.42
CA HIS A 91 -15.00 0.33 10.65
C HIS A 91 -14.17 0.19 9.38
N GLY A 92 -13.37 -0.88 9.30
CA GLY A 92 -12.59 -1.26 8.13
C GLY A 92 -12.75 -2.73 7.78
N ILE A 93 -12.86 -3.01 6.49
CA ILE A 93 -12.89 -4.35 5.90
C ILE A 93 -11.72 -4.47 4.93
N LEU A 94 -10.99 -5.56 5.02
CA LEU A 94 -9.92 -5.89 4.08
C LEU A 94 -10.08 -7.33 3.62
N VAL A 95 -10.14 -7.54 2.31
CA VAL A 95 -10.03 -8.86 1.71
C VAL A 95 -8.59 -9.07 1.23
N GLN A 96 -7.91 -10.04 1.81
CA GLN A 96 -6.50 -10.29 1.49
C GLN A 96 -6.35 -10.93 0.10
N LEU A 97 -5.78 -10.17 -0.84
CA LEU A 97 -5.43 -10.66 -2.17
C LEU A 97 -4.11 -11.45 -2.16
N PRO A 98 -3.91 -12.36 -3.14
CA PRO A 98 -4.85 -12.76 -4.20
C PRO A 98 -5.93 -13.72 -3.70
N LEU A 99 -7.07 -13.75 -4.39
CA LEU A 99 -8.15 -14.71 -4.17
C LEU A 99 -7.95 -15.99 -5.03
N PRO A 100 -8.62 -17.11 -4.69
CA PRO A 100 -8.71 -18.28 -5.56
C PRO A 100 -9.29 -17.93 -6.93
N LYS A 101 -8.84 -18.62 -7.99
CA LYS A 101 -9.18 -18.29 -9.39
C LYS A 101 -10.67 -18.37 -9.75
N HIS A 102 -11.48 -19.08 -8.97
CA HIS A 102 -12.92 -19.22 -9.20
C HIS A 102 -13.73 -18.06 -8.61
N ILE A 103 -13.10 -17.14 -7.90
CA ILE A 103 -13.72 -15.95 -7.32
C ILE A 103 -13.28 -14.72 -8.12
N ASP A 104 -14.24 -13.90 -8.51
CA ASP A 104 -14.00 -12.64 -9.20
C ASP A 104 -13.58 -11.55 -8.20
N GLU A 105 -12.29 -11.19 -8.20
CA GLU A 105 -11.73 -10.17 -7.30
C GLU A 105 -12.45 -8.82 -7.44
N GLU A 106 -12.87 -8.44 -8.65
CA GLU A 106 -13.54 -7.16 -8.90
C GLU A 106 -14.91 -7.11 -8.22
N LYS A 107 -15.70 -8.19 -8.31
CA LYS A 107 -16.99 -8.29 -7.62
C LYS A 107 -16.82 -8.23 -6.10
N ILE A 108 -15.80 -8.90 -5.58
CA ILE A 108 -15.51 -8.91 -4.14
C ILE A 108 -15.15 -7.50 -3.65
N LEU A 109 -14.28 -6.80 -4.36
CA LEU A 109 -13.89 -5.43 -3.99
C LEU A 109 -15.07 -4.46 -4.09
N LEU A 110 -15.96 -4.63 -5.08
CA LEU A 110 -17.20 -3.84 -5.23
C LEU A 110 -18.21 -4.08 -4.12
N ALA A 111 -18.21 -5.24 -3.46
CA ALA A 111 -19.15 -5.57 -2.40
C ALA A 111 -18.82 -4.92 -1.05
N ILE A 112 -17.59 -4.43 -0.87
CA ILE A 112 -17.18 -3.73 0.34
C ILE A 112 -17.81 -2.33 0.35
N ASP A 113 -18.42 -1.90 1.49
CA ASP A 113 -18.87 -0.51 1.61
C ASP A 113 -17.67 0.43 1.39
N PRO A 114 -17.73 1.38 0.43
CA PRO A 114 -16.64 2.32 0.18
C PRO A 114 -16.15 3.08 1.43
N LYS A 115 -17.00 3.26 2.44
CA LYS A 115 -16.64 3.87 3.72
C LYS A 115 -15.82 2.94 4.63
N LYS A 116 -15.91 1.63 4.39
CA LYS A 116 -15.17 0.59 5.13
C LYS A 116 -13.99 0.01 4.31
N ASP A 117 -13.82 0.42 3.06
CA ASP A 117 -12.70 0.03 2.18
C ASP A 117 -11.42 0.74 2.63
N VAL A 118 -10.84 0.28 3.73
CA VAL A 118 -9.62 0.88 4.31
C VAL A 118 -8.33 0.55 3.56
N ASP A 119 -8.38 -0.36 2.59
CA ASP A 119 -7.26 -0.61 1.66
C ASP A 119 -7.29 0.34 0.45
N GLY A 120 -8.45 0.99 0.21
CA GLY A 120 -8.63 2.02 -0.80
C GLY A 120 -8.76 1.51 -2.23
N PHE A 121 -9.22 0.27 -2.44
CA PHE A 121 -9.27 -0.36 -3.76
C PHE A 121 -10.64 -0.27 -4.43
N HIS A 122 -11.70 0.10 -3.68
CA HIS A 122 -13.02 0.25 -4.24
C HIS A 122 -13.04 1.32 -5.34
N PRO A 123 -13.65 1.05 -6.51
CA PRO A 123 -13.70 1.99 -7.64
C PRO A 123 -14.24 3.37 -7.28
N MET A 124 -15.16 3.49 -6.33
CA MET A 124 -15.64 4.77 -5.82
C MET A 124 -14.49 5.58 -5.18
N ASN A 125 -13.65 4.95 -4.35
CA ASN A 125 -12.52 5.60 -3.70
C ASN A 125 -11.42 5.95 -4.70
N LEU A 126 -11.15 5.07 -5.67
CA LEU A 126 -10.23 5.36 -6.78
C LEU A 126 -10.75 6.51 -7.65
N GLY A 127 -12.05 6.57 -7.94
CA GLY A 127 -12.66 7.67 -8.66
C GLY A 127 -12.55 9.00 -7.91
N ARG A 128 -12.78 9.00 -6.60
CA ARG A 128 -12.60 10.18 -5.75
C ARG A 128 -11.14 10.66 -5.70
N LEU A 129 -10.20 9.72 -5.64
CA LEU A 129 -8.78 10.03 -5.75
C LEU A 129 -8.47 10.68 -7.10
N PHE A 130 -9.01 10.14 -8.20
CA PHE A 130 -8.77 10.65 -9.54
C PHE A 130 -9.29 12.08 -9.73
N VAL A 131 -10.44 12.45 -9.14
CA VAL A 131 -10.99 13.82 -9.20
C VAL A 131 -10.42 14.75 -8.11
N GLY A 132 -9.38 14.33 -7.37
CA GLY A 132 -8.69 15.15 -6.38
C GLY A 132 -9.43 15.32 -5.06
N LYS A 133 -10.39 14.44 -4.74
CA LYS A 133 -11.17 14.44 -3.49
C LYS A 133 -11.12 13.08 -2.78
N PRO A 134 -9.91 12.56 -2.44
CA PRO A 134 -9.77 11.25 -1.86
C PRO A 134 -10.39 11.19 -0.45
N GLU A 135 -11.04 10.05 -0.15
CA GLU A 135 -11.51 9.72 1.20
C GLU A 135 -10.74 8.54 1.78
N MET A 136 -10.63 7.46 1.00
CA MET A 136 -9.75 6.33 1.25
C MET A 136 -8.74 6.26 0.10
N ILE A 137 -7.48 6.07 0.44
CA ILE A 137 -6.37 6.07 -0.53
C ILE A 137 -5.73 4.70 -0.50
N PRO A 138 -5.36 4.09 -1.64
CA PRO A 138 -4.59 2.86 -1.63
C PRO A 138 -3.38 2.93 -0.68
N CYS A 139 -3.32 2.01 0.30
CA CYS A 139 -2.41 2.10 1.43
C CYS A 139 -0.93 2.21 1.04
N THR A 140 -0.49 1.46 0.01
CA THR A 140 0.90 1.49 -0.45
C THR A 140 1.29 2.84 -1.04
N PRO A 141 0.58 3.40 -2.03
CA PRO A 141 0.83 4.76 -2.51
C PRO A 141 0.75 5.81 -1.42
N TYR A 142 -0.21 5.68 -0.51
CA TYR A 142 -0.33 6.62 0.60
C TYR A 142 0.89 6.59 1.53
N GLY A 143 1.38 5.40 1.86
CA GLY A 143 2.60 5.24 2.65
C GLY A 143 3.83 5.85 1.97
N ILE A 144 3.94 5.76 0.64
CA ILE A 144 5.00 6.39 -0.14
C ILE A 144 4.91 7.92 -0.04
N MET A 145 3.69 8.49 -0.12
CA MET A 145 3.52 9.94 0.08
C MET A 145 3.97 10.39 1.46
N LYS A 146 3.70 9.60 2.51
CA LYS A 146 4.18 9.88 3.87
C LYS A 146 5.69 9.79 3.99
N MET A 147 6.34 8.91 3.22
CA MET A 147 7.81 8.88 3.13
C MET A 147 8.37 10.15 2.50
N PHE A 148 7.79 10.64 1.39
CA PHE A 148 8.20 11.90 0.78
C PHE A 148 8.05 13.06 1.75
N GLU A 149 6.94 13.14 2.50
CA GLU A 149 6.71 14.16 3.51
C GLU A 149 7.76 14.09 4.65
N ALA A 150 8.05 12.89 5.17
CA ALA A 150 8.97 12.71 6.30
C ALA A 150 10.43 12.98 5.97
N TYR A 151 10.82 12.87 4.71
CA TYR A 151 12.17 13.12 4.22
C TYR A 151 12.31 14.46 3.49
N ASP A 152 11.30 15.36 3.59
CA ASP A 152 11.26 16.68 2.95
C ASP A 152 11.55 16.63 1.44
N ILE A 153 11.08 15.58 0.75
CA ILE A 153 11.27 15.41 -0.68
C ILE A 153 10.22 16.24 -1.43
N ASP A 154 10.64 17.35 -2.03
CA ASP A 154 9.78 18.20 -2.84
C ASP A 154 9.44 17.52 -4.17
N LEU A 155 8.13 17.45 -4.46
CA LEU A 155 7.57 16.84 -5.67
C LEU A 155 7.20 17.88 -6.73
N THR A 156 7.12 19.17 -6.35
CA THR A 156 6.64 20.24 -7.23
C THR A 156 7.56 20.45 -8.42
N GLY A 157 7.00 20.36 -9.61
CA GLY A 157 7.73 20.53 -10.87
C GLY A 157 8.68 19.38 -11.24
N LYS A 158 8.74 18.31 -10.41
CA LYS A 158 9.61 17.17 -10.68
C LYS A 158 9.02 16.25 -11.75
N ARG A 159 9.90 15.62 -12.52
CA ARG A 159 9.52 14.52 -13.42
C ARG A 159 9.45 13.24 -12.61
N ALA A 160 8.25 12.66 -12.50
CA ALA A 160 8.04 11.39 -11.82
C ALA A 160 7.72 10.30 -12.85
N VAL A 161 8.41 9.18 -12.77
CA VAL A 161 8.10 7.99 -13.55
C VAL A 161 7.66 6.88 -12.60
N VAL A 162 6.49 6.30 -12.88
CA VAL A 162 5.97 5.13 -12.18
C VAL A 162 6.06 3.93 -13.11
N ILE A 163 6.95 2.98 -12.81
CA ILE A 163 7.01 1.72 -13.54
C ILE A 163 6.03 0.73 -12.90
N GLY A 164 4.92 0.50 -13.57
CA GLY A 164 3.79 -0.29 -13.11
C GLY A 164 2.47 0.44 -13.31
N ARG A 165 1.40 -0.31 -13.64
CA ARG A 165 0.07 0.26 -13.93
C ARG A 165 -1.08 -0.48 -13.27
N SER A 166 -0.82 -1.13 -12.15
CA SER A 166 -1.85 -1.80 -11.36
C SER A 166 -2.86 -0.80 -10.78
N ASN A 167 -4.09 -1.26 -10.55
CA ASN A 167 -5.11 -0.44 -9.89
C ASN A 167 -4.79 -0.18 -8.42
N ILE A 168 -3.98 -1.05 -7.80
CA ILE A 168 -3.68 -0.99 -6.36
C ILE A 168 -2.43 -0.15 -6.03
N VAL A 169 -1.50 0.06 -6.99
CA VAL A 169 -0.27 0.84 -6.77
C VAL A 169 -0.01 1.82 -7.91
N GLY A 170 0.22 1.36 -9.13
CA GLY A 170 0.77 2.21 -10.20
C GLY A 170 -0.10 3.40 -10.57
N LYS A 171 -1.38 3.18 -10.85
CA LYS A 171 -2.33 4.26 -11.19
C LYS A 171 -2.58 5.21 -10.02
N PRO A 172 -2.89 4.72 -8.79
CA PRO A 172 -3.08 5.63 -7.66
C PRO A 172 -1.81 6.40 -7.29
N MET A 173 -0.64 5.80 -7.40
CA MET A 173 0.63 6.49 -7.14
C MET A 173 0.83 7.66 -8.12
N ALA A 174 0.60 7.42 -9.40
CA ALA A 174 0.69 8.47 -10.41
C ALA A 174 -0.27 9.64 -10.12
N GLN A 175 -1.50 9.33 -9.69
CA GLN A 175 -2.48 10.35 -9.33
C GLN A 175 -2.05 11.16 -8.10
N LEU A 176 -1.51 10.51 -7.05
CA LEU A 176 -1.01 11.22 -5.87
C LEU A 176 0.18 12.13 -6.17
N LEU A 177 1.10 11.69 -7.03
CA LEU A 177 2.22 12.50 -7.50
C LEU A 177 1.73 13.72 -8.29
N LEU A 178 0.74 13.52 -9.20
CA LEU A 178 0.12 14.61 -9.97
C LEU A 178 -0.54 15.63 -9.02
N MET A 179 -1.25 15.20 -8.00
CA MET A 179 -1.87 16.08 -7.00
C MET A 179 -0.84 16.91 -6.22
N LYS A 180 0.41 16.50 -6.19
CA LYS A 180 1.55 17.23 -5.58
C LYS A 180 2.37 18.00 -6.63
N ASN A 181 1.77 18.31 -7.77
CA ASN A 181 2.34 19.11 -8.85
C ASN A 181 3.56 18.48 -9.55
N ALA A 182 3.73 17.17 -9.50
CA ALA A 182 4.71 16.48 -10.33
C ALA A 182 4.20 16.29 -11.76
N THR A 183 5.10 16.28 -12.74
CA THR A 183 4.81 15.81 -14.11
C THR A 183 5.02 14.31 -14.14
N VAL A 184 3.94 13.53 -14.40
CA VAL A 184 3.95 12.08 -14.19
C VAL A 184 3.87 11.32 -15.51
N THR A 185 4.76 10.33 -15.64
CA THR A 185 4.71 9.30 -16.68
C THR A 185 4.46 7.94 -16.07
N ILE A 186 3.45 7.20 -16.57
CA ILE A 186 3.25 5.79 -16.23
C ILE A 186 3.91 4.94 -17.32
N ALA A 187 4.88 4.13 -16.92
CA ALA A 187 5.57 3.18 -17.80
C ALA A 187 5.23 1.72 -17.43
N HIS A 188 5.31 0.82 -18.40
CA HIS A 188 4.88 -0.56 -18.21
C HIS A 188 5.57 -1.52 -19.21
N SER A 189 5.24 -2.80 -19.18
CA SER A 189 5.85 -3.84 -20.01
C SER A 189 5.70 -3.66 -21.54
N LYS A 190 4.89 -2.70 -21.99
CA LYS A 190 4.71 -2.34 -23.40
C LYS A 190 5.32 -0.98 -23.76
N THR A 191 6.00 -0.33 -22.80
CA THR A 191 6.69 0.93 -23.03
C THR A 191 7.97 0.66 -23.81
N GLU A 192 8.11 1.30 -24.95
CA GLU A 192 9.34 1.27 -25.73
C GLU A 192 10.44 2.05 -25.01
N HIS A 193 11.69 1.59 -25.12
CA HIS A 193 12.86 2.21 -24.49
C HIS A 193 12.67 2.50 -22.98
N LEU A 194 12.06 1.55 -22.24
CA LEU A 194 11.68 1.71 -20.85
C LEU A 194 12.81 2.27 -19.96
N ALA A 195 14.05 1.81 -20.13
CA ALA A 195 15.19 2.33 -19.37
C ALA A 195 15.43 3.81 -19.66
N GLY A 196 15.33 4.25 -20.92
CA GLY A 196 15.46 5.65 -21.30
C GLY A 196 14.37 6.53 -20.69
N VAL A 197 13.12 6.08 -20.73
CA VAL A 197 11.99 6.78 -20.08
C VAL A 197 12.21 6.89 -18.57
N ALA A 198 12.61 5.82 -17.92
CA ALA A 198 12.87 5.79 -16.47
C ALA A 198 14.03 6.71 -16.07
N LYS A 199 15.08 6.78 -16.89
CA LYS A 199 16.28 7.59 -16.64
C LYS A 199 16.03 9.10 -16.66
N GLU A 200 14.91 9.55 -17.19
CA GLU A 200 14.52 10.98 -17.16
C GLU A 200 13.93 11.40 -15.79
N ALA A 201 13.61 10.42 -14.92
CA ALA A 201 12.90 10.67 -13.68
C ALA A 201 13.78 11.35 -12.63
N ASP A 202 13.28 12.42 -12.02
CA ASP A 202 13.76 12.94 -10.74
C ASP A 202 13.27 12.05 -9.60
N ILE A 203 12.07 11.44 -9.78
CA ILE A 203 11.43 10.52 -8.84
C ILE A 203 11.00 9.27 -9.61
N LEU A 204 11.58 8.14 -9.25
CA LEU A 204 11.30 6.84 -9.85
C LEU A 204 10.60 5.93 -8.84
N VAL A 205 9.37 5.51 -9.14
CA VAL A 205 8.63 4.52 -8.34
C VAL A 205 8.52 3.22 -9.13
N VAL A 206 8.96 2.12 -8.56
CA VAL A 206 9.01 0.81 -9.22
C VAL A 206 8.08 -0.17 -8.52
N ALA A 207 7.06 -0.66 -9.25
CA ALA A 207 6.00 -1.54 -8.73
C ALA A 207 5.57 -2.57 -9.78
N ILE A 208 6.46 -3.51 -10.11
CA ILE A 208 6.27 -4.50 -11.19
C ILE A 208 6.38 -5.95 -10.73
N GLY A 209 6.82 -6.21 -9.49
CA GLY A 209 6.97 -7.55 -8.95
C GLY A 209 8.02 -8.40 -9.68
N ARG A 210 9.13 -7.79 -10.11
CA ARG A 210 10.24 -8.45 -10.79
C ARG A 210 11.55 -8.11 -10.10
N GLY A 211 12.09 -9.07 -9.36
CA GLY A 211 13.28 -8.86 -8.54
C GLY A 211 14.50 -8.35 -9.34
N HIS A 212 15.11 -7.27 -8.84
CA HIS A 212 16.31 -6.62 -9.38
C HIS A 212 16.22 -6.25 -10.87
N PHE A 213 15.01 -5.98 -11.36
CA PHE A 213 14.80 -5.62 -12.76
C PHE A 213 15.34 -4.23 -13.09
N VAL A 214 15.18 -3.26 -12.17
CA VAL A 214 15.67 -1.88 -12.35
C VAL A 214 17.11 -1.80 -11.85
N THR A 215 18.01 -1.60 -12.79
CA THR A 215 19.46 -1.40 -12.58
C THR A 215 19.81 0.09 -12.65
N LYS A 216 21.08 0.44 -12.43
CA LYS A 216 21.58 1.82 -12.58
C LYS A 216 21.32 2.42 -13.98
N GLU A 217 21.12 1.59 -15.00
CA GLU A 217 20.81 2.06 -16.35
C GLU A 217 19.45 2.72 -16.47
N PHE A 218 18.53 2.41 -15.56
CA PHE A 218 17.18 2.99 -15.48
C PHE A 218 17.13 4.28 -14.66
N VAL A 219 18.19 4.64 -13.95
CA VAL A 219 18.14 5.66 -12.92
C VAL A 219 18.98 6.88 -13.31
N LYS A 220 18.37 8.06 -13.21
CA LYS A 220 19.07 9.34 -13.33
C LYS A 220 19.94 9.55 -12.09
N PRO A 221 21.23 9.94 -12.24
CA PRO A 221 22.04 10.32 -11.08
C PRO A 221 21.35 11.39 -10.23
N GLY A 222 21.27 11.17 -8.93
CA GLY A 222 20.59 12.07 -7.98
C GLY A 222 19.07 11.88 -7.90
N ALA A 223 18.47 10.91 -8.60
CA ALA A 223 17.03 10.61 -8.50
C ALA A 223 16.66 10.05 -7.12
N VAL A 224 15.40 10.27 -6.73
CA VAL A 224 14.74 9.56 -5.62
C VAL A 224 14.16 8.26 -6.15
N VAL A 225 14.50 7.12 -5.56
CA VAL A 225 14.08 5.80 -6.00
C VAL A 225 13.25 5.10 -4.93
N ILE A 226 12.00 4.80 -5.26
CA ILE A 226 11.05 4.08 -4.38
C ILE A 226 10.82 2.69 -4.95
N ASP A 227 11.29 1.69 -4.24
CA ASP A 227 11.10 0.28 -4.56
C ASP A 227 9.91 -0.29 -3.80
N VAL A 228 8.85 -0.62 -4.53
CA VAL A 228 7.62 -1.23 -4.00
C VAL A 228 7.66 -2.75 -4.10
N GLY A 229 8.64 -3.29 -4.82
CA GLY A 229 8.76 -4.71 -5.11
C GLY A 229 8.91 -5.56 -3.84
N MET A 230 8.26 -6.71 -3.86
CA MET A 230 8.38 -7.71 -2.80
C MET A 230 8.48 -9.10 -3.43
N ASN A 231 9.68 -9.45 -3.80
CA ASN A 231 10.01 -10.72 -4.46
C ASN A 231 10.80 -11.63 -3.50
N ARG A 232 10.91 -12.90 -3.85
CA ARG A 232 11.84 -13.81 -3.19
C ARG A 232 12.86 -14.31 -4.19
N ASN A 233 14.13 -14.27 -3.80
CA ASN A 233 15.19 -14.87 -4.60
C ASN A 233 15.19 -16.41 -4.44
N GLN A 234 16.10 -17.09 -5.11
CA GLN A 234 16.24 -18.56 -5.07
C GLN A 234 16.52 -19.12 -3.66
N GLU A 235 17.10 -18.29 -2.78
CA GLU A 235 17.39 -18.63 -1.38
C GLU A 235 16.20 -18.32 -0.46
N GLY A 236 15.07 -17.83 -1.01
CA GLY A 236 13.90 -17.42 -0.25
C GLY A 236 14.02 -16.06 0.44
N LYS A 237 15.13 -15.34 0.25
CA LYS A 237 15.36 -14.00 0.80
C LYS A 237 14.49 -12.96 0.09
N LEU A 238 13.94 -12.03 0.85
CA LEU A 238 13.13 -10.94 0.31
C LEU A 238 14.02 -9.93 -0.44
N ILE A 239 13.64 -9.61 -1.67
CA ILE A 239 14.30 -8.64 -2.54
C ILE A 239 13.28 -7.71 -3.21
N GLY A 240 13.72 -6.52 -3.58
CA GLY A 240 12.90 -5.55 -4.31
C GLY A 240 12.93 -5.72 -5.83
N ASP A 241 12.24 -4.83 -6.52
CA ASP A 241 12.29 -4.70 -7.98
C ASP A 241 13.58 -3.98 -8.46
N VAL A 242 14.24 -3.24 -7.54
CA VAL A 242 15.44 -2.45 -7.81
C VAL A 242 16.69 -3.21 -7.35
N ALA A 243 17.74 -3.18 -8.15
CA ALA A 243 19.07 -3.66 -7.79
C ALA A 243 19.71 -2.65 -6.81
N PHE A 244 19.37 -2.78 -5.53
CA PHE A 244 19.63 -1.79 -4.48
C PHE A 244 21.09 -1.35 -4.40
N ASP A 245 22.03 -2.31 -4.43
CA ASP A 245 23.44 -2.02 -4.20
C ASP A 245 23.99 -1.04 -5.24
N GLU A 246 23.78 -1.32 -6.54
CA GLU A 246 24.28 -0.46 -7.62
C GLU A 246 23.49 0.84 -7.79
N VAL A 247 22.17 0.82 -7.50
CA VAL A 247 21.34 2.02 -7.62
C VAL A 247 21.60 2.98 -6.47
N SER A 248 21.90 2.47 -5.28
CA SER A 248 22.25 3.29 -4.12
C SER A 248 23.53 4.10 -4.31
N GLU A 249 24.41 3.74 -5.24
CA GLU A 249 25.61 4.51 -5.55
C GLU A 249 25.29 5.83 -6.25
N ILE A 250 24.17 5.90 -7.01
CA ILE A 250 23.84 7.04 -7.89
C ILE A 250 22.57 7.78 -7.49
N ALA A 251 21.64 7.16 -6.76
CA ALA A 251 20.44 7.80 -6.25
C ALA A 251 20.75 8.83 -5.15
N SER A 252 19.89 9.85 -4.97
CA SER A 252 19.95 10.73 -3.79
C SER A 252 19.26 10.10 -2.58
N TYR A 253 18.09 9.47 -2.83
CA TYR A 253 17.30 8.73 -1.85
C TYR A 253 16.88 7.38 -2.43
N ILE A 254 16.83 6.35 -1.58
CA ILE A 254 16.39 5.02 -1.99
C ILE A 254 15.70 4.28 -0.85
N THR A 255 14.61 3.55 -1.14
CA THR A 255 14.00 2.64 -0.17
C THR A 255 14.64 1.25 -0.24
N PRO A 256 14.96 0.62 0.91
CA PRO A 256 15.46 -0.75 0.94
C PRO A 256 14.30 -1.76 0.92
N VAL A 257 14.59 -3.00 0.51
CA VAL A 257 13.67 -4.13 0.68
C VAL A 257 14.44 -5.26 1.41
N PRO A 258 13.98 -5.69 2.58
CA PRO A 258 12.84 -5.19 3.40
C PRO A 258 13.11 -3.85 4.08
N LYS A 259 12.14 -3.37 4.86
CA LYS A 259 12.15 -2.16 5.71
C LYS A 259 11.87 -0.83 4.98
N GLY A 260 11.60 -0.85 3.68
CA GLY A 260 11.14 0.31 2.92
C GLY A 260 9.61 0.46 2.97
N VAL A 261 8.96 0.31 1.82
CA VAL A 261 7.51 0.58 1.63
C VAL A 261 6.58 -0.32 2.42
N GLY A 262 6.90 -1.62 2.57
CA GLY A 262 6.02 -2.60 3.20
C GLY A 262 5.51 -2.22 4.61
N PRO A 263 6.36 -1.80 5.56
CA PRO A 263 5.91 -1.35 6.88
C PRO A 263 4.94 -0.17 6.82
N MET A 264 5.14 0.76 5.88
CA MET A 264 4.26 1.91 5.70
C MET A 264 2.88 1.55 5.16
N THR A 265 2.78 0.54 4.28
CA THR A 265 1.50 0.01 3.82
C THR A 265 0.63 -0.44 5.00
N ILE A 266 1.20 -1.20 5.94
CA ILE A 266 0.49 -1.67 7.14
C ILE A 266 0.10 -0.47 8.03
N THR A 267 0.98 0.51 8.19
CA THR A 267 0.71 1.69 8.99
C THR A 267 -0.43 2.52 8.40
N MET A 268 -0.49 2.68 7.08
CA MET A 268 -1.60 3.39 6.43
C MET A 268 -2.93 2.64 6.57
N LEU A 269 -2.92 1.32 6.53
CA LEU A 269 -4.12 0.54 6.82
C LEU A 269 -4.65 0.82 8.23
N MET A 270 -3.78 0.86 9.23
CA MET A 270 -4.15 1.20 10.61
C MET A 270 -4.69 2.64 10.69
N TYR A 271 -3.97 3.59 10.08
CA TYR A 271 -4.38 4.98 10.02
C TYR A 271 -5.78 5.15 9.41
N GLN A 272 -6.02 4.54 8.24
CA GLN A 272 -7.32 4.63 7.57
C GLN A 272 -8.44 3.93 8.33
N THR A 273 -8.16 2.85 9.06
CA THR A 273 -9.14 2.22 9.96
C THR A 273 -9.58 3.18 11.09
N VAL A 274 -8.63 3.93 11.66
CA VAL A 274 -8.94 4.95 12.67
C VAL A 274 -9.73 6.11 12.06
N GLU A 275 -9.34 6.60 10.88
CA GLU A 275 -10.08 7.68 10.18
C GLU A 275 -11.49 7.24 9.78
N ALA A 276 -11.67 5.98 9.37
CA ALA A 276 -12.98 5.40 9.11
C ALA A 276 -13.86 5.40 10.38
N ALA A 277 -13.29 4.99 11.51
CA ALA A 277 -14.01 4.99 12.79
C ALA A 277 -14.40 6.41 13.26
N LYS A 278 -13.57 7.42 12.99
CA LYS A 278 -13.90 8.82 13.27
C LYS A 278 -15.11 9.33 12.47
N LYS A 279 -15.29 8.82 11.24
CA LYS A 279 -16.35 9.27 10.31
C LYS A 279 -17.65 8.48 10.42
N GLN A 280 -17.63 7.28 11.00
CA GLN A 280 -18.77 6.37 11.12
C GLN A 280 -19.45 6.46 12.52
N LYS A 281 -19.29 7.59 13.18
CA LYS A 281 -19.93 7.90 14.48
C LYS A 281 -21.44 8.00 14.39
#